data_535076c999ef6cc747ea647dabd4dee0
#
_entry.id   535076c999ef6cc747ea647dabd4dee0
#
_cell.length_a   1.000
_cell.length_b   1.000
_cell.length_c   1.000
_cell.angle_alpha   90.00
_cell.angle_beta   90.00
_cell.angle_gamma   90.00
#
_symmetry.space_group_name_H-M   'P 1'
#
loop_
_entity.id
_entity.type
_entity.pdbx_description
1 polymer ?
#
loop_
_entity_poly.entity_id
_entity_poly.type
_entity_poly.pdbx_seq_one_letter_code
_entity_poly.pdbx_strand_id
1 'polypeptide(L)'
;MVITVVAVIAMIINIFRVGTRSTASVDTENTNSLSTDTQRDMSNDLYEIGNNPTEYEKECFQKLTDALKSGTKEQQAEALVYAFVSDYFTWTNKDGNYEVGGLQYIYSNKYVSFEEWSRYNYYQDMDLYISQYGRDNLPAVSSITTDVETFKAPDFTVNTVDPAETYDCYQVQVSWTYNMGAKVPKENFVNDMRFQVIDHDGRMEIAEFYDMDSVNAWEAANSVTSTEGQEG
;
A
#
# COMPACT_ATOMS: atom_id res chain seq x y z
N MET A 1 -6.10 -32.50 -2.62
CA MET A 1 -6.18 -31.29 -1.77
C MET A 1 -5.22 -30.18 -2.20
N VAL A 2 -4.74 -30.24 -3.45
CA VAL A 2 -3.79 -29.26 -4.05
C VAL A 2 -4.52 -28.09 -4.75
N ILE A 3 -5.85 -28.23 -5.00
CA ILE A 3 -6.63 -27.26 -5.82
C ILE A 3 -7.01 -26.00 -5.04
N THR A 4 -7.13 -26.08 -3.71
CA THR A 4 -7.56 -24.94 -2.87
C THR A 4 -6.44 -23.92 -2.59
N VAL A 5 -5.20 -24.38 -2.50
CA VAL A 5 -4.03 -23.50 -2.23
C VAL A 5 -3.69 -22.64 -3.46
N VAL A 6 -3.83 -23.23 -4.65
CA VAL A 6 -3.65 -22.51 -5.92
C VAL A 6 -4.72 -21.41 -6.12
N ALA A 7 -5.93 -21.60 -5.56
CA ALA A 7 -7.00 -20.61 -5.67
C ALA A 7 -6.78 -19.37 -4.80
N VAL A 8 -6.18 -19.51 -3.61
CA VAL A 8 -5.88 -18.39 -2.71
C VAL A 8 -4.70 -17.56 -3.25
N ILE A 9 -3.65 -18.22 -3.73
CA ILE A 9 -2.52 -17.55 -4.40
C ILE A 9 -3.00 -16.86 -5.69
N ALA A 10 -3.94 -17.47 -6.42
CA ALA A 10 -4.54 -16.85 -7.61
C ALA A 10 -5.41 -15.63 -7.26
N MET A 11 -6.02 -15.53 -6.08
CA MET A 11 -6.74 -14.34 -5.66
C MET A 11 -5.79 -13.16 -5.35
N ILE A 12 -4.70 -13.40 -4.67
CA ILE A 12 -3.71 -12.37 -4.33
C ILE A 12 -3.00 -11.87 -5.60
N ILE A 13 -2.67 -12.77 -6.53
CA ILE A 13 -2.08 -12.41 -7.83
C ILE A 13 -3.10 -11.72 -8.75
N ASN A 14 -4.41 -12.00 -8.62
CA ASN A 14 -5.45 -11.35 -9.42
C ASN A 14 -5.73 -9.89 -9.01
N ILE A 15 -5.41 -9.47 -7.80
CA ILE A 15 -5.49 -8.05 -7.40
C ILE A 15 -4.63 -7.18 -8.33
N PHE A 16 -3.52 -7.72 -8.86
CA PHE A 16 -2.63 -7.01 -9.78
C PHE A 16 -2.72 -7.44 -11.26
N ARG A 17 -3.57 -8.41 -11.60
CA ARG A 17 -3.69 -8.93 -12.98
C ARG A 17 -4.86 -8.37 -13.79
N VAL A 18 -5.76 -7.58 -13.21
CA VAL A 18 -6.89 -6.98 -13.95
C VAL A 18 -6.47 -5.63 -14.51
N GLY A 19 -5.79 -5.62 -15.61
CA GLY A 19 -5.38 -4.39 -16.28
C GLY A 19 -5.12 -4.52 -17.76
N THR A 20 -6.01 -5.16 -18.52
CA THR A 20 -6.14 -4.92 -19.96
C THR A 20 -7.58 -5.12 -20.39
N ARG A 21 -8.42 -4.12 -20.21
CA ARG A 21 -9.63 -3.95 -21.02
C ARG A 21 -9.86 -2.46 -21.31
N SER A 22 -9.79 -2.19 -22.56
CA SER A 22 -10.29 -1.10 -23.39
C SER A 22 -11.21 -0.09 -22.69
N THR A 23 -10.78 1.17 -22.77
CA THR A 23 -11.50 2.41 -22.54
C THR A 23 -12.88 2.44 -23.19
N ALA A 24 -13.91 2.70 -22.38
CA ALA A 24 -15.10 3.38 -22.84
C ALA A 24 -15.24 4.63 -21.96
N SER A 25 -15.03 5.78 -22.57
CA SER A 25 -15.26 7.10 -21.99
C SER A 25 -16.73 7.27 -21.70
N VAL A 26 -17.07 7.57 -20.45
CA VAL A 26 -18.34 8.18 -20.08
C VAL A 26 -18.03 9.53 -19.46
N ASP A 27 -18.19 10.57 -20.26
CA ASP A 27 -18.27 11.93 -19.77
C ASP A 27 -19.51 12.07 -18.87
N THR A 28 -19.29 12.38 -17.62
CA THR A 28 -20.35 12.97 -16.79
C THR A 28 -19.74 14.13 -16.02
N GLU A 29 -19.92 15.31 -16.58
CA GLU A 29 -19.72 16.56 -15.84
C GLU A 29 -20.63 16.56 -14.63
N ASN A 30 -20.03 16.52 -13.44
CA ASN A 30 -20.70 16.93 -12.22
C ASN A 30 -19.79 17.96 -11.54
N THR A 31 -20.01 19.22 -11.93
CA THR A 31 -19.38 20.37 -11.32
C THR A 31 -19.97 20.63 -9.95
N ASN A 32 -19.40 20.02 -8.92
CA ASN A 32 -19.40 20.59 -7.58
C ASN A 32 -17.96 20.84 -7.19
N SER A 33 -17.47 22.02 -7.59
CA SER A 33 -16.18 22.53 -7.16
C SER A 33 -16.26 22.97 -5.69
N LEU A 34 -16.02 22.03 -4.78
CA LEU A 34 -15.42 22.35 -3.52
C LEU A 34 -13.92 22.55 -3.81
N SER A 35 -13.49 23.78 -3.92
CA SER A 35 -12.06 24.10 -3.94
C SER A 35 -11.52 23.81 -2.54
N THR A 36 -11.12 22.59 -2.31
CA THR A 36 -10.19 22.27 -1.25
C THR A 36 -8.87 22.90 -1.66
N ASP A 37 -8.43 23.84 -0.88
CA ASP A 37 -7.09 24.41 -0.98
C ASP A 37 -6.13 23.23 -0.71
N THR A 38 -5.61 22.62 -1.76
CA THR A 38 -4.71 21.46 -1.66
C THR A 38 -3.36 21.97 -1.20
N GLN A 39 -3.18 21.98 0.12
CA GLN A 39 -1.92 22.35 0.73
C GLN A 39 -0.96 21.16 0.67
N ARG A 40 -0.07 21.17 -0.30
CA ARG A 40 1.08 20.27 -0.40
C ARG A 40 2.30 21.01 0.11
N ASP A 41 2.59 20.84 1.39
CA ASP A 41 3.58 21.63 2.09
C ASP A 41 5.00 21.07 2.02
N MET A 42 5.18 19.80 1.56
CA MET A 42 6.46 19.09 1.60
C MET A 42 6.72 18.31 0.32
N SER A 43 7.94 18.43 -0.20
CA SER A 43 8.45 17.64 -1.33
C SER A 43 9.94 17.37 -1.17
N ASN A 44 10.43 16.34 -1.85
CA ASN A 44 11.84 16.08 -2.08
C ASN A 44 12.08 15.79 -3.57
N ASP A 45 13.29 15.41 -3.96
CA ASP A 45 13.65 15.22 -5.37
C ASP A 45 12.86 14.09 -6.07
N LEU A 46 12.25 13.16 -5.30
CA LEU A 46 11.58 11.96 -5.82
C LEU A 46 10.09 11.89 -5.52
N TYR A 47 9.64 12.53 -4.43
CA TYR A 47 8.28 12.38 -3.91
C TYR A 47 7.72 13.72 -3.43
N GLU A 48 6.39 13.80 -3.41
CA GLU A 48 5.62 14.93 -2.88
C GLU A 48 4.62 14.41 -1.85
N ILE A 49 4.43 15.10 -0.72
CA ILE A 49 3.47 14.65 0.29
C ILE A 49 2.03 14.65 -0.25
N GLY A 50 1.17 13.74 0.25
CA GLY A 50 -0.25 13.68 -0.11
C GLY A 50 -1.01 14.98 0.21
N ASN A 51 -2.26 15.05 -0.26
CA ASN A 51 -3.14 16.20 0.02
C ASN A 51 -3.55 16.20 1.50
N ASN A 52 -3.67 17.41 2.08
CA ASN A 52 -4.16 17.61 3.45
C ASN A 52 -3.51 16.68 4.49
N PRO A 53 -2.16 16.58 4.53
CA PRO A 53 -1.47 15.60 5.33
C PRO A 53 -1.68 15.84 6.83
N THR A 54 -1.89 14.77 7.58
CA THR A 54 -1.85 14.80 9.04
C THR A 54 -0.43 15.10 9.55
N GLU A 55 -0.28 15.49 10.81
CA GLU A 55 1.05 15.71 11.38
C GLU A 55 1.90 14.42 11.35
N TYR A 56 1.27 13.24 11.57
CA TYR A 56 1.99 11.98 11.49
C TYR A 56 2.46 11.63 10.07
N GLU A 57 1.66 11.94 9.04
CA GLU A 57 2.08 11.80 7.64
C GLU A 57 3.29 12.70 7.33
N LYS A 58 3.31 13.93 7.82
CA LYS A 58 4.45 14.85 7.69
C LYS A 58 5.71 14.30 8.36
N GLU A 59 5.58 13.70 9.55
CA GLU A 59 6.69 13.02 10.23
C GLU A 59 7.23 11.85 9.42
N CYS A 60 6.33 11.00 8.87
CA CYS A 60 6.72 9.87 8.01
C CYS A 60 7.39 10.34 6.72
N PHE A 61 6.87 11.38 6.07
CA PHE A 61 7.45 11.96 4.87
C PHE A 61 8.83 12.59 5.14
N GLN A 62 9.01 13.24 6.29
CA GLN A 62 10.32 13.76 6.71
C GLN A 62 11.33 12.62 6.92
N LYS A 63 10.94 11.52 7.57
CA LYS A 63 11.78 10.33 7.71
C LYS A 63 12.21 9.77 6.36
N LEU A 64 11.28 9.69 5.39
CA LEU A 64 11.61 9.28 4.02
C LEU A 64 12.64 10.23 3.38
N THR A 65 12.42 11.54 3.50
CA THR A 65 13.32 12.56 2.96
C THR A 65 14.73 12.44 3.56
N ASP A 66 14.84 12.16 4.84
CA ASP A 66 16.13 12.00 5.52
C ASP A 66 16.80 10.66 5.17
N ALA A 67 16.04 9.58 5.06
CA ALA A 67 16.56 8.28 4.61
C ALA A 67 17.09 8.34 3.17
N LEU A 68 16.45 9.07 2.28
CA LEU A 68 16.92 9.26 0.90
C LEU A 68 18.26 10.00 0.83
N LYS A 69 18.55 10.89 1.78
CA LYS A 69 19.81 11.64 1.82
C LYS A 69 21.00 10.83 2.34
N SER A 70 20.78 9.97 3.33
CA SER A 70 21.88 9.36 4.09
C SER A 70 21.63 7.93 4.59
N GLY A 71 20.45 7.37 4.36
CA GLY A 71 20.08 6.02 4.79
C GLY A 71 20.58 4.93 3.85
N THR A 72 20.67 3.70 4.37
CA THR A 72 20.85 2.49 3.55
C THR A 72 19.60 2.24 2.70
N LYS A 73 19.70 1.33 1.73
CA LYS A 73 18.55 0.96 0.90
C LYS A 73 17.40 0.35 1.73
N GLU A 74 17.73 -0.44 2.74
CA GLU A 74 16.77 -0.98 3.70
C GLU A 74 16.05 0.14 4.46
N GLN A 75 16.78 1.14 4.93
CA GLN A 75 16.19 2.29 5.61
C GLN A 75 15.33 3.15 4.68
N GLN A 76 15.73 3.30 3.41
CA GLN A 76 14.94 3.99 2.39
C GLN A 76 13.64 3.23 2.11
N ALA A 77 13.70 1.90 1.96
CA ALA A 77 12.53 1.04 1.75
C ALA A 77 11.56 1.11 2.94
N GLU A 78 12.08 1.01 4.17
CA GLU A 78 11.28 1.13 5.39
C GLU A 78 10.57 2.49 5.49
N ALA A 79 11.31 3.58 5.28
CA ALA A 79 10.77 4.93 5.34
C ALA A 79 9.74 5.19 4.24
N LEU A 80 9.90 4.61 3.04
CA LEU A 80 8.91 4.64 1.98
C LEU A 80 7.60 3.96 2.40
N VAL A 81 7.69 2.78 3.01
CA VAL A 81 6.52 2.06 3.52
C VAL A 81 5.80 2.87 4.60
N TYR A 82 6.54 3.55 5.49
CA TYR A 82 5.94 4.42 6.50
C TYR A 82 5.17 5.58 5.85
N ALA A 83 5.74 6.22 4.83
CA ALA A 83 5.08 7.30 4.11
C ALA A 83 3.83 6.80 3.34
N PHE A 84 3.90 5.60 2.74
CA PHE A 84 2.76 4.96 2.09
C PHE A 84 1.65 4.62 3.09
N VAL A 85 1.99 3.92 4.17
CA VAL A 85 1.00 3.45 5.16
C VAL A 85 0.30 4.63 5.82
N SER A 86 1.05 5.68 6.20
CA SER A 86 0.48 6.85 6.84
C SER A 86 -0.52 7.59 5.92
N ASP A 87 -0.27 7.67 4.61
CA ASP A 87 -1.17 8.33 3.66
C ASP A 87 -2.31 7.38 3.21
N TYR A 88 -1.98 6.17 2.75
CA TYR A 88 -2.97 5.26 2.16
C TYR A 88 -4.03 4.80 3.16
N PHE A 89 -3.65 4.48 4.38
CA PHE A 89 -4.57 3.97 5.40
C PHE A 89 -5.23 5.06 6.27
N THR A 90 -4.92 6.33 6.06
CA THR A 90 -5.60 7.45 6.69
C THR A 90 -6.78 7.91 5.85
N TRP A 91 -8.00 7.92 6.44
CA TRP A 91 -9.23 8.31 5.78
C TRP A 91 -9.75 9.70 6.21
N THR A 92 -9.30 10.20 7.37
CA THR A 92 -9.77 11.48 7.91
C THR A 92 -9.47 12.68 7.02
N ASN A 93 -8.42 12.60 6.22
CA ASN A 93 -7.95 13.68 5.33
C ASN A 93 -8.39 13.52 3.87
N LYS A 94 -9.29 12.57 3.57
CA LYS A 94 -9.76 12.30 2.21
C LYS A 94 -11.21 12.75 2.02
N ASP A 95 -11.52 13.30 0.86
CA ASP A 95 -12.85 13.83 0.55
C ASP A 95 -13.82 12.79 0.03
N GLY A 96 -13.32 11.63 -0.42
CA GLY A 96 -14.12 10.53 -0.91
C GLY A 96 -13.26 9.41 -1.50
N ASN A 97 -13.89 8.37 -2.03
CA ASN A 97 -13.24 7.20 -2.57
C ASN A 97 -12.35 7.47 -3.79
N TYR A 98 -12.47 8.64 -4.40
CA TYR A 98 -11.65 9.06 -5.55
C TYR A 98 -10.29 9.65 -5.14
N GLU A 99 -10.10 9.95 -3.86
CA GLU A 99 -8.86 10.52 -3.34
C GLU A 99 -8.00 9.40 -2.73
N VAL A 100 -7.36 8.62 -3.60
CA VAL A 100 -6.51 7.49 -3.21
C VAL A 100 -5.16 8.02 -2.73
N GLY A 101 -4.82 7.75 -1.46
CA GLY A 101 -3.51 8.09 -0.91
C GLY A 101 -2.39 7.18 -1.39
N GLY A 102 -1.14 7.59 -1.20
CA GLY A 102 0.04 6.75 -1.38
C GLY A 102 0.38 6.35 -2.82
N LEU A 103 -0.37 6.78 -3.82
CA LEU A 103 -0.21 6.33 -5.22
C LEU A 103 1.20 6.54 -5.76
N GLN A 104 1.86 7.62 -5.38
CA GLN A 104 3.20 7.94 -5.85
C GLN A 104 4.27 6.94 -5.39
N TYR A 105 3.99 6.15 -4.36
CA TYR A 105 4.92 5.16 -3.82
C TYR A 105 4.77 3.77 -4.46
N ILE A 106 3.70 3.58 -5.28
CA ILE A 106 3.42 2.32 -5.98
C ILE A 106 4.27 2.25 -7.24
N TYR A 107 4.72 1.03 -7.57
CA TYR A 107 5.44 0.74 -8.80
C TYR A 107 4.70 1.31 -10.01
N SER A 108 5.39 2.13 -10.79
CA SER A 108 4.81 2.99 -11.82
C SER A 108 3.94 2.23 -12.83
N ASN A 109 4.35 1.01 -13.21
CA ASN A 109 3.58 0.17 -14.13
C ASN A 109 2.27 -0.38 -13.53
N LYS A 110 2.08 -0.28 -12.21
CA LYS A 110 0.87 -0.72 -11.50
C LYS A 110 -0.01 0.44 -11.04
N TYR A 111 0.43 1.67 -11.23
CA TYR A 111 -0.23 2.87 -10.72
C TYR A 111 -1.74 2.91 -11.04
N VAL A 112 -2.10 2.85 -12.33
CA VAL A 112 -3.50 2.97 -12.77
C VAL A 112 -4.37 1.83 -12.24
N SER A 113 -3.88 0.58 -12.33
CA SER A 113 -4.63 -0.57 -11.84
C SER A 113 -4.78 -0.58 -10.32
N PHE A 114 -3.78 -0.08 -9.59
CA PHE A 114 -3.83 0.06 -8.15
C PHE A 114 -4.80 1.16 -7.71
N GLU A 115 -4.78 2.33 -8.37
CA GLU A 115 -5.74 3.41 -8.13
C GLU A 115 -7.17 2.91 -8.32
N GLU A 116 -7.46 2.28 -9.47
CA GLU A 116 -8.78 1.75 -9.78
C GLU A 116 -9.21 0.69 -8.74
N TRP A 117 -8.32 -0.27 -8.43
CA TRP A 117 -8.61 -1.29 -7.41
C TRP A 117 -8.91 -0.66 -6.05
N SER A 118 -8.11 0.31 -5.61
CA SER A 118 -8.28 0.99 -4.32
C SER A 118 -9.63 1.68 -4.21
N ARG A 119 -10.04 2.40 -5.26
CA ARG A 119 -11.32 3.10 -5.31
C ARG A 119 -12.51 2.17 -5.18
N TYR A 120 -12.47 1.00 -5.83
CA TYR A 120 -13.60 0.05 -5.90
C TYR A 120 -13.54 -1.06 -4.84
N ASN A 121 -12.49 -1.12 -4.02
CA ASN A 121 -12.35 -2.11 -2.95
C ASN A 121 -12.07 -1.43 -1.61
N TYR A 122 -10.85 -0.95 -1.37
CA TYR A 122 -10.48 -0.43 -0.07
C TYR A 122 -11.23 0.86 0.31
N TYR A 123 -11.42 1.79 -0.63
CA TYR A 123 -12.12 3.06 -0.41
C TYR A 123 -13.60 3.05 -0.79
N GLN A 124 -14.16 1.94 -1.29
CA GLN A 124 -15.52 1.90 -1.85
C GLN A 124 -16.60 2.41 -0.90
N ASP A 125 -16.48 2.14 0.38
CA ASP A 125 -17.47 2.49 1.40
C ASP A 125 -17.15 3.80 2.14
N MET A 126 -16.14 4.56 1.70
CA MET A 126 -15.70 5.77 2.40
C MET A 126 -16.81 6.80 2.56
N ASP A 127 -17.60 7.07 1.52
CA ASP A 127 -18.70 8.04 1.57
C ASP A 127 -19.79 7.60 2.55
N LEU A 128 -20.05 6.29 2.64
CA LEU A 128 -20.97 5.73 3.62
C LEU A 128 -20.46 5.94 5.04
N TYR A 129 -19.17 5.68 5.28
CA TYR A 129 -18.53 5.88 6.58
C TYR A 129 -18.49 7.35 6.98
N ILE A 130 -18.19 8.27 6.05
CA ILE A 130 -18.26 9.72 6.27
C ILE A 130 -19.68 10.11 6.73
N SER A 131 -20.70 9.63 6.03
CA SER A 131 -22.09 9.93 6.34
C SER A 131 -22.54 9.35 7.70
N GLN A 132 -22.07 8.16 8.05
CA GLN A 132 -22.52 7.42 9.24
C GLN A 132 -21.78 7.86 10.51
N TYR A 133 -20.49 8.11 10.43
CA TYR A 133 -19.63 8.33 11.59
C TYR A 133 -19.07 9.75 11.67
N GLY A 134 -19.09 10.50 10.56
CA GLY A 134 -18.41 11.78 10.41
C GLY A 134 -16.92 11.60 10.10
N ARG A 135 -16.39 12.47 9.24
CA ARG A 135 -15.00 12.44 8.75
C ARG A 135 -13.96 12.34 9.87
N ASP A 136 -14.07 13.18 10.89
CA ASP A 136 -13.12 13.29 11.99
C ASP A 136 -13.04 12.01 12.86
N ASN A 137 -13.99 11.09 12.71
CA ASN A 137 -14.01 9.82 13.40
C ASN A 137 -13.47 8.66 12.56
N LEU A 138 -13.15 8.89 11.29
CA LEU A 138 -12.59 7.85 10.43
C LEU A 138 -11.15 7.49 10.85
N PRO A 139 -10.60 6.36 10.37
CA PRO A 139 -9.24 5.97 10.69
C PRO A 139 -8.20 7.02 10.28
N ALA A 140 -7.31 7.35 11.19
CA ALA A 140 -6.06 8.06 10.93
C ALA A 140 -4.91 7.26 11.52
N VAL A 141 -3.94 6.90 10.72
CA VAL A 141 -2.72 6.21 11.20
C VAL A 141 -2.01 7.12 12.19
N SER A 142 -1.70 6.58 13.37
CA SER A 142 -1.13 7.35 14.49
C SER A 142 0.25 6.85 14.94
N SER A 143 0.59 5.61 14.64
CA SER A 143 1.94 5.06 14.83
C SER A 143 2.16 3.88 13.90
N ILE A 144 3.39 3.69 13.44
CA ILE A 144 3.84 2.54 12.66
C ILE A 144 5.06 1.95 13.35
N THR A 145 5.13 0.61 13.41
CA THR A 145 6.25 -0.15 13.97
C THR A 145 6.73 -1.15 12.94
N THR A 146 8.05 -1.25 12.76
CA THR A 146 8.67 -2.34 11.98
C THR A 146 8.73 -3.58 12.86
N ASP A 147 8.03 -4.64 12.46
CA ASP A 147 7.89 -5.87 13.25
C ASP A 147 9.10 -6.79 13.12
N VAL A 148 9.75 -6.76 11.96
CA VAL A 148 10.95 -7.53 11.63
C VAL A 148 11.93 -6.59 10.93
N GLU A 149 13.22 -6.68 11.29
CA GLU A 149 14.26 -5.89 10.63
C GLU A 149 14.15 -5.98 9.09
N THR A 150 14.12 -4.83 8.43
CA THR A 150 14.03 -4.75 6.97
C THR A 150 15.29 -5.34 6.35
N PHE A 151 15.15 -6.19 5.35
CA PHE A 151 16.25 -6.88 4.71
C PHE A 151 16.12 -6.91 3.18
N LYS A 152 17.26 -7.07 2.50
CA LYS A 152 17.29 -7.32 1.06
C LYS A 152 16.74 -8.72 0.80
N ALA A 153 15.59 -8.80 0.12
CA ALA A 153 14.96 -10.02 -0.33
C ALA A 153 15.58 -10.51 -1.66
N PRO A 154 15.23 -11.72 -2.14
CA PRO A 154 15.54 -12.12 -3.51
C PRO A 154 15.00 -11.10 -4.52
N ASP A 155 15.73 -10.94 -5.63
CA ASP A 155 15.37 -9.99 -6.68
C ASP A 155 13.93 -10.19 -7.16
N PHE A 156 13.23 -9.09 -7.37
CA PHE A 156 11.85 -9.08 -7.84
C PHE A 156 11.80 -9.02 -9.36
N THR A 157 11.14 -9.99 -10.00
CA THR A 157 11.03 -10.04 -11.46
C THR A 157 9.62 -9.69 -11.92
N VAL A 158 9.51 -8.67 -12.75
CA VAL A 158 8.26 -8.25 -13.38
C VAL A 158 8.12 -8.95 -14.72
N ASN A 159 7.31 -10.01 -14.77
CA ASN A 159 7.07 -10.82 -15.97
C ASN A 159 5.95 -10.28 -16.86
N THR A 160 5.31 -9.17 -16.50
CA THR A 160 4.20 -8.58 -17.25
C THR A 160 4.67 -7.62 -18.34
N VAL A 161 5.97 -7.34 -18.41
CA VAL A 161 6.64 -6.54 -19.44
C VAL A 161 7.55 -7.43 -20.29
N ASP A 162 7.81 -7.04 -21.54
CA ASP A 162 8.70 -7.77 -22.46
C ASP A 162 9.76 -6.80 -23.00
N PRO A 163 11.07 -7.00 -22.68
CA PRO A 163 11.61 -8.09 -21.85
C PRO A 163 11.23 -7.97 -20.37
N ALA A 164 11.25 -9.10 -19.65
CA ALA A 164 11.04 -9.11 -18.20
C ALA A 164 12.10 -8.25 -17.51
N GLU A 165 11.68 -7.46 -16.54
CA GLU A 165 12.56 -6.58 -15.75
C GLU A 165 12.80 -7.17 -14.36
N THR A 166 14.02 -7.04 -13.84
CA THR A 166 14.41 -7.57 -12.54
C THR A 166 15.02 -6.45 -11.71
N TYR A 167 14.56 -6.33 -10.46
CA TYR A 167 14.94 -5.26 -9.55
C TYR A 167 15.43 -5.80 -8.22
N ASP A 168 16.39 -5.11 -7.60
CA ASP A 168 16.69 -5.28 -6.19
C ASP A 168 15.42 -5.10 -5.36
N CYS A 169 15.14 -6.03 -4.46
CA CYS A 169 13.93 -6.05 -3.65
C CYS A 169 14.25 -6.03 -2.15
N TYR A 170 13.46 -5.28 -1.40
CA TYR A 170 13.56 -5.17 0.06
C TYR A 170 12.22 -5.57 0.68
N GLN A 171 12.26 -6.47 1.68
CA GLN A 171 11.07 -6.86 2.42
C GLN A 171 10.95 -6.01 3.68
N VAL A 172 9.79 -5.37 3.82
CA VAL A 172 9.42 -4.56 4.97
C VAL A 172 8.14 -5.12 5.57
N GLN A 173 8.12 -5.40 6.88
CA GLN A 173 6.92 -5.85 7.58
C GLN A 173 6.62 -4.88 8.70
N VAL A 174 5.41 -4.32 8.69
CA VAL A 174 4.99 -3.31 9.65
C VAL A 174 3.60 -3.60 10.19
N SER A 175 3.40 -3.16 11.43
CA SER A 175 2.09 -2.99 12.04
C SER A 175 1.85 -1.53 12.40
N TRP A 176 0.58 -1.13 12.52
CA TRP A 176 0.24 0.25 12.87
C TRP A 176 -1.01 0.35 13.72
N THR A 177 -1.16 1.50 14.34
CA THR A 177 -2.34 1.83 15.12
C THR A 177 -3.11 2.97 14.49
N TYR A 178 -4.41 2.99 14.73
CA TYR A 178 -5.30 4.04 14.30
C TYR A 178 -5.80 4.88 15.47
N ASN A 179 -5.87 6.19 15.26
CA ASN A 179 -6.77 7.05 15.98
C ASN A 179 -8.10 7.07 15.21
N MET A 180 -9.19 6.62 15.84
CA MET A 180 -10.52 6.58 15.21
C MET A 180 -11.63 6.63 16.27
N GLY A 181 -12.82 7.03 15.86
CA GLY A 181 -14.00 7.09 16.72
C GLY A 181 -14.41 5.70 17.23
N ALA A 182 -14.83 5.64 18.49
CA ALA A 182 -15.18 4.38 19.17
C ALA A 182 -16.33 3.59 18.51
N LYS A 183 -17.12 4.21 17.65
CA LYS A 183 -18.25 3.58 16.95
C LYS A 183 -17.86 3.01 15.58
N VAL A 184 -16.68 3.34 15.06
CA VAL A 184 -16.16 2.81 13.80
C VAL A 184 -15.72 1.37 14.04
N PRO A 185 -16.19 0.39 13.23
CA PRO A 185 -15.84 -1.02 13.40
C PRO A 185 -14.36 -1.23 13.03
N LYS A 186 -13.52 -1.46 14.03
CA LYS A 186 -12.07 -1.58 13.87
C LYS A 186 -11.65 -2.79 13.03
N GLU A 187 -12.44 -3.85 13.10
CA GLU A 187 -12.24 -5.11 12.38
C GLU A 187 -12.32 -4.97 10.85
N ASN A 188 -12.82 -3.85 10.36
CA ASN A 188 -12.88 -3.56 8.93
C ASN A 188 -11.60 -2.90 8.39
N PHE A 189 -10.63 -2.62 9.26
CA PHE A 189 -9.40 -1.93 8.90
C PHE A 189 -8.19 -2.79 9.23
N VAL A 190 -7.45 -3.18 8.21
CA VAL A 190 -6.16 -3.88 8.35
C VAL A 190 -5.15 -2.98 9.05
N ASN A 191 -4.28 -3.57 9.85
CA ASN A 191 -3.29 -2.85 10.65
C ASN A 191 -1.92 -3.53 10.70
N ASP A 192 -1.68 -4.53 9.87
CA ASP A 192 -0.39 -5.19 9.70
C ASP A 192 -0.22 -5.72 8.28
N MET A 193 0.93 -5.50 7.68
CA MET A 193 1.21 -5.93 6.30
C MET A 193 2.70 -6.18 6.08
N ARG A 194 2.98 -7.01 5.07
CA ARG A 194 4.30 -7.21 4.49
C ARG A 194 4.35 -6.58 3.10
N PHE A 195 5.41 -5.82 2.85
CA PHE A 195 5.64 -5.09 1.60
C PHE A 195 6.88 -5.61 0.89
N GLN A 196 6.83 -5.65 -0.44
CA GLN A 196 7.98 -5.81 -1.31
C GLN A 196 8.26 -4.47 -2.00
N VAL A 197 9.39 -3.87 -1.65
CA VAL A 197 9.84 -2.58 -2.18
C VAL A 197 10.99 -2.83 -3.12
N ILE A 198 10.90 -2.30 -4.34
CA ILE A 198 11.94 -2.42 -5.37
C ILE A 198 12.74 -1.13 -5.50
N ASP A 199 14.00 -1.26 -5.89
CA ASP A 199 14.82 -0.14 -6.34
C ASP A 199 14.71 -0.03 -7.86
N HIS A 200 13.90 0.90 -8.32
CA HIS A 200 13.66 1.17 -9.72
C HIS A 200 14.47 2.40 -10.14
N ASP A 201 15.67 2.19 -10.70
CA ASP A 201 16.60 3.23 -11.13
C ASP A 201 16.92 4.29 -10.06
N GLY A 202 17.05 3.86 -8.81
CA GLY A 202 17.33 4.73 -7.67
C GLY A 202 16.10 5.29 -6.96
N ARG A 203 14.91 5.04 -7.48
CA ARG A 203 13.62 5.35 -6.86
C ARG A 203 13.06 4.10 -6.17
N MET A 204 12.78 4.19 -4.89
CA MET A 204 12.07 3.11 -4.20
C MET A 204 10.59 3.08 -4.59
N GLU A 205 10.03 1.91 -4.92
CA GLU A 205 8.62 1.75 -5.27
C GLU A 205 8.06 0.47 -4.65
N ILE A 206 6.81 0.49 -4.19
CA ILE A 206 6.12 -0.69 -3.67
C ILE A 206 5.62 -1.51 -4.85
N ALA A 207 6.22 -2.68 -5.04
CA ALA A 207 5.84 -3.61 -6.09
C ALA A 207 4.63 -4.47 -5.68
N GLU A 208 4.61 -4.94 -4.43
CA GLU A 208 3.55 -5.79 -3.87
C GLU A 208 3.42 -5.58 -2.36
N PHE A 209 2.24 -5.91 -1.83
CA PHE A 209 2.03 -6.01 -0.39
C PHE A 209 0.92 -7.01 -0.07
N TYR A 210 0.97 -7.59 1.14
CA TYR A 210 0.10 -8.66 1.59
C TYR A 210 -0.27 -8.45 3.05
N ASP A 211 -1.54 -8.68 3.40
CA ASP A 211 -1.94 -8.76 4.80
C ASP A 211 -1.28 -9.95 5.50
N MET A 212 -1.02 -9.85 6.80
CA MET A 212 -0.28 -10.85 7.54
C MET A 212 -1.04 -12.16 7.73
N ASP A 213 -2.38 -12.15 7.69
CA ASP A 213 -3.17 -13.37 7.74
C ASP A 213 -2.92 -14.21 6.48
N SER A 214 -2.88 -13.58 5.31
CA SER A 214 -2.54 -14.22 4.03
C SER A 214 -1.10 -14.75 4.02
N VAL A 215 -0.15 -13.97 4.53
CA VAL A 215 1.26 -14.38 4.65
C VAL A 215 1.40 -15.59 5.55
N ASN A 216 0.84 -15.55 6.76
CA ASN A 216 0.90 -16.65 7.73
C ASN A 216 0.25 -17.92 7.19
N ALA A 217 -0.88 -17.79 6.49
CA ALA A 217 -1.54 -18.93 5.86
C ALA A 217 -0.67 -19.57 4.77
N TRP A 218 0.02 -18.77 3.96
CA TRP A 218 0.93 -19.24 2.92
C TRP A 218 2.17 -19.92 3.53
N GLU A 219 2.81 -19.34 4.54
CA GLU A 219 3.97 -19.89 5.23
C GLU A 219 3.64 -21.23 5.91
N ALA A 220 2.49 -21.32 6.60
CA ALA A 220 2.01 -22.55 7.21
C ALA A 220 1.81 -23.67 6.18
N ALA A 221 1.22 -23.35 5.02
CA ALA A 221 1.00 -24.32 3.95
C ALA A 221 2.32 -24.85 3.33
N ASN A 222 3.35 -24.00 3.25
CA ASN A 222 4.64 -24.38 2.65
C ASN A 222 5.62 -25.01 3.65
N SER A 223 5.48 -24.74 4.96
CA SER A 223 6.31 -25.38 5.98
C SER A 223 6.04 -26.91 6.11
N VAL A 224 4.80 -27.34 5.85
CA VAL A 224 4.40 -28.76 5.92
C VAL A 224 5.03 -29.58 4.79
N THR A 225 5.26 -28.98 3.62
CA THR A 225 5.84 -29.68 2.45
C THR A 225 7.34 -29.95 2.56
N SER A 226 8.05 -29.20 3.41
CA SER A 226 9.49 -29.39 3.61
C SER A 226 9.85 -30.54 4.57
N THR A 227 8.90 -31.03 5.36
CA THR A 227 9.12 -32.08 6.34
C THR A 227 8.87 -33.51 5.76
N GLU A 228 8.14 -33.62 4.66
CA GLU A 228 7.85 -34.95 4.03
C GLU A 228 8.95 -35.41 3.04
N GLY A 229 9.97 -34.60 2.79
CA GLY A 229 11.06 -34.92 1.84
C GLY A 229 12.33 -35.52 2.45
N GLN A 230 12.38 -35.80 3.76
CA GLN A 230 13.57 -36.33 4.45
C GLN A 230 13.46 -37.77 4.97
N GLU A 231 12.42 -38.52 4.64
CA GLU A 231 12.34 -39.98 4.89
C GLU A 231 12.26 -40.72 3.56
N GLY A 232 13.44 -41.00 3.01
CA GLY A 232 13.62 -41.83 1.82
C GLY A 232 15.05 -42.29 1.67
#